data_03dd40c821025787b323810b5ccae763
#
_entry.id   03dd40c821025787b323810b5ccae763
#
_cell.length_a   1.000
_cell.length_b   1.000
_cell.length_c   1.000
_cell.angle_alpha   90.00
_cell.angle_beta   90.00
_cell.angle_gamma   90.00
#
_symmetry.space_group_name_H-M   'P 1'
#
loop_
_entity.id
_entity.type
_entity.pdbx_description
1 polymer ?
#
loop_
_entity_poly.entity_id
_entity_poly.type
_entity_poly.pdbx_seq_one_letter_code
_entity_poly.pdbx_strand_id
1 'polypeptide(L)'
;RSMLFIAFLKLGMRMPSKKILELMKTTYNLRISDGEIYKILEQLSNAFGPHYKELEKRMKDAAVKHIDETSWRIDGKNNWLWIFINKEIALYVVNKHRSSKVPMKILGNQEGNVLVSDGYSAYTTLCKVAKCGHQLCWAHILRNAKSLAEEFHEGKYILLRLKDIYNQAKSFDHKATEEQVERLQKRINFLATKMYKHTKVDKFAKSLCRNQENLFRFASNPEIESTNNRAERGLRHAVVIRKISNGSRSKNGAEITCKLLSVMETMKLQDQNPVTGMMNLLQNTK
;
A
#
# COMPACT_ATOMS: atom_id res chain seq x y z
N ARG A 1 -18.44 -4.04 -23.65
CA ARG A 1 -17.41 -2.98 -23.82
C ARG A 1 -17.85 -1.67 -23.18
N SER A 2 -19.08 -1.19 -23.40
CA SER A 2 -19.60 0.07 -22.83
C SER A 2 -19.60 0.07 -21.29
N MET A 3 -19.96 -1.04 -20.66
CA MET A 3 -19.94 -1.18 -19.19
C MET A 3 -18.52 -1.01 -18.63
N LEU A 4 -17.50 -1.63 -19.26
CA LEU A 4 -16.10 -1.48 -18.86
C LEU A 4 -15.61 -0.03 -19.05
N PHE A 5 -16.06 0.65 -20.08
CA PHE A 5 -15.75 2.05 -20.31
C PHE A 5 -16.33 2.93 -19.17
N ILE A 6 -17.59 2.72 -18.79
CA ILE A 6 -18.22 3.43 -17.67
C ILE A 6 -17.46 3.16 -16.35
N ALA A 7 -17.10 1.90 -16.09
CA ALA A 7 -16.29 1.55 -14.92
C ALA A 7 -14.90 2.22 -14.94
N PHE A 8 -14.27 2.28 -16.10
CA PHE A 8 -13.00 2.98 -16.28
C PHE A 8 -13.12 4.48 -16.07
N LEU A 9 -14.16 5.13 -16.60
CA LEU A 9 -14.43 6.55 -16.33
C LEU A 9 -14.61 6.78 -14.82
N LYS A 10 -15.41 5.92 -14.15
CA LYS A 10 -15.71 6.07 -12.73
C LYS A 10 -14.49 5.84 -11.84
N LEU A 11 -13.77 4.76 -12.04
CA LEU A 11 -12.69 4.32 -11.17
C LEU A 11 -11.30 4.66 -11.72
N GLY A 12 -11.04 4.41 -12.99
CA GLY A 12 -9.75 4.69 -13.63
C GLY A 12 -9.49 6.18 -13.81
N MET A 13 -10.48 6.89 -14.34
CA MET A 13 -10.43 8.36 -14.54
C MET A 13 -10.93 9.14 -13.33
N ARG A 14 -11.50 8.46 -12.32
CA ARG A 14 -12.00 9.06 -11.06
C ARG A 14 -13.09 10.12 -11.28
N MET A 15 -13.89 9.97 -12.34
CA MET A 15 -14.93 10.93 -12.67
C MET A 15 -16.11 10.85 -11.68
N PRO A 16 -16.64 11.99 -11.23
CA PRO A 16 -17.94 12.04 -10.53
C PRO A 16 -19.05 11.47 -11.40
N SER A 17 -20.00 10.76 -10.82
CA SER A 17 -21.12 10.15 -11.59
C SER A 17 -21.84 11.19 -12.46
N LYS A 18 -22.13 12.38 -11.93
CA LYS A 18 -22.77 13.47 -12.71
C LYS A 18 -22.03 13.80 -13.99
N LYS A 19 -20.69 13.82 -13.96
CA LYS A 19 -19.86 14.06 -15.15
C LYS A 19 -19.90 12.91 -16.13
N ILE A 20 -19.99 11.68 -15.65
CA ILE A 20 -20.19 10.50 -16.50
C ILE A 20 -21.54 10.56 -17.21
N LEU A 21 -22.61 10.89 -16.47
CA LEU A 21 -23.96 11.04 -17.04
C LEU A 21 -23.99 12.15 -18.12
N GLU A 22 -23.37 13.28 -17.86
CA GLU A 22 -23.24 14.38 -18.83
C GLU A 22 -22.48 13.93 -20.07
N LEU A 23 -21.32 13.31 -19.93
CA LEU A 23 -20.52 12.78 -21.03
C LEU A 23 -21.31 11.78 -21.87
N MET A 24 -21.97 10.80 -21.23
CA MET A 24 -22.75 9.76 -21.95
C MET A 24 -23.89 10.37 -22.72
N LYS A 25 -24.60 11.36 -22.14
CA LYS A 25 -25.69 12.07 -22.82
C LYS A 25 -25.20 12.93 -23.98
N THR A 26 -24.17 13.76 -23.77
CA THR A 26 -23.74 14.75 -24.78
C THR A 26 -22.95 14.15 -25.92
N THR A 27 -22.08 13.16 -25.65
CA THR A 27 -21.19 12.58 -26.65
C THR A 27 -21.80 11.38 -27.35
N TYR A 28 -22.55 10.55 -26.62
CA TYR A 28 -23.05 9.27 -27.11
C TYR A 28 -24.58 9.22 -27.25
N ASN A 29 -25.28 10.32 -26.94
CA ASN A 29 -26.73 10.38 -26.85
C ASN A 29 -27.37 9.26 -26.00
N LEU A 30 -26.61 8.78 -25.00
CA LEU A 30 -27.00 7.69 -24.11
C LEU A 30 -27.43 8.26 -22.76
N ARG A 31 -28.73 8.12 -22.44
CA ARG A 31 -29.27 8.53 -21.14
C ARG A 31 -29.19 7.37 -20.18
N ILE A 32 -28.39 7.52 -19.13
CA ILE A 32 -28.25 6.59 -18.01
C ILE A 32 -28.46 7.35 -16.69
N SER A 33 -28.78 6.63 -15.64
CA SER A 33 -28.98 7.14 -14.28
C SER A 33 -27.80 6.79 -13.36
N ASP A 34 -27.70 7.46 -12.20
CA ASP A 34 -26.74 7.07 -11.16
C ASP A 34 -26.94 5.62 -10.69
N GLY A 35 -28.19 5.18 -10.61
CA GLY A 35 -28.51 3.79 -10.26
C GLY A 35 -28.03 2.77 -11.30
N GLU A 36 -28.06 3.12 -12.59
CA GLU A 36 -27.51 2.27 -13.64
C GLU A 36 -25.98 2.20 -13.61
N ILE A 37 -25.30 3.31 -13.34
CA ILE A 37 -23.84 3.27 -13.10
C ILE A 37 -23.54 2.29 -11.96
N TYR A 38 -24.28 2.34 -10.85
CA TYR A 38 -24.07 1.43 -9.72
C TYR A 38 -24.30 -0.04 -10.14
N LYS A 39 -25.42 -0.33 -10.83
CA LYS A 39 -25.71 -1.69 -11.33
C LYS A 39 -24.63 -2.22 -12.27
N ILE A 40 -24.09 -1.37 -13.16
CA ILE A 40 -22.98 -1.72 -14.05
C ILE A 40 -21.74 -2.11 -13.24
N LEU A 41 -21.37 -1.30 -12.24
CA LEU A 41 -20.21 -1.60 -11.39
C LEU A 41 -20.42 -2.89 -10.59
N GLU A 42 -21.64 -3.13 -10.09
CA GLU A 42 -21.99 -4.35 -9.36
C GLU A 42 -21.91 -5.60 -10.25
N GLN A 43 -22.48 -5.55 -11.45
CA GLN A 43 -22.40 -6.65 -12.42
C GLN A 43 -20.94 -6.97 -12.79
N LEU A 44 -20.16 -5.96 -13.07
CA LEU A 44 -18.72 -6.14 -13.35
C LEU A 44 -17.97 -6.69 -12.12
N SER A 45 -18.24 -6.19 -10.93
CA SER A 45 -17.65 -6.69 -9.69
C SER A 45 -17.96 -8.18 -9.45
N ASN A 46 -19.17 -8.61 -9.76
CA ASN A 46 -19.57 -10.01 -9.68
C ASN A 46 -18.84 -10.86 -10.74
N ALA A 47 -18.79 -10.39 -11.99
CA ALA A 47 -18.06 -11.06 -13.07
C ALA A 47 -16.55 -11.19 -12.78
N PHE A 48 -15.95 -10.21 -12.15
CA PHE A 48 -14.53 -10.25 -11.74
C PHE A 48 -14.29 -10.91 -10.38
N GLY A 49 -15.32 -11.45 -9.73
CA GLY A 49 -15.20 -12.15 -8.45
C GLY A 49 -14.14 -13.26 -8.43
N PRO A 50 -14.12 -14.18 -9.41
CA PRO A 50 -13.11 -15.23 -9.52
C PRO A 50 -11.69 -14.67 -9.67
N HIS A 51 -11.51 -13.65 -10.52
CA HIS A 51 -10.19 -12.99 -10.73
C HIS A 51 -9.71 -12.30 -9.46
N TYR A 52 -10.60 -11.63 -8.73
CA TYR A 52 -10.25 -11.01 -7.46
C TYR A 52 -9.76 -12.03 -6.44
N LYS A 53 -10.43 -13.20 -6.33
CA LYS A 53 -9.98 -14.31 -5.47
C LYS A 53 -8.62 -14.86 -5.88
N GLU A 54 -8.34 -14.93 -7.18
CA GLU A 54 -7.03 -15.34 -7.67
C GLU A 54 -5.95 -14.30 -7.30
N LEU A 55 -6.26 -12.99 -7.38
CA LEU A 55 -5.36 -11.94 -6.89
C LEU A 55 -5.09 -12.06 -5.39
N GLU A 56 -6.11 -12.40 -4.58
CA GLU A 56 -5.93 -12.66 -3.14
C GLU A 56 -4.97 -13.82 -2.90
N LYS A 57 -5.14 -14.94 -3.61
CA LYS A 57 -4.27 -16.11 -3.51
C LYS A 57 -2.84 -15.76 -3.92
N ARG A 58 -2.63 -15.18 -5.10
CA ARG A 58 -1.30 -14.77 -5.58
C ARG A 58 -0.63 -13.75 -4.68
N MET A 59 -1.38 -12.82 -4.10
CA MET A 59 -0.84 -11.86 -3.12
C MET A 59 -0.42 -12.56 -1.83
N LYS A 60 -1.19 -13.53 -1.36
CA LYS A 60 -0.83 -14.34 -0.20
C LYS A 60 0.50 -15.09 -0.41
N ASP A 61 0.71 -15.64 -1.59
CA ASP A 61 1.88 -16.46 -1.93
C ASP A 61 3.12 -15.63 -2.35
N ALA A 62 2.96 -14.33 -2.61
CA ALA A 62 4.06 -13.47 -3.04
C ALA A 62 5.17 -13.38 -1.98
N ALA A 63 6.44 -13.48 -2.40
CA ALA A 63 7.59 -13.46 -1.50
C ALA A 63 7.80 -12.08 -0.84
N VAL A 64 7.61 -11.00 -1.60
CA VAL A 64 7.71 -9.62 -1.10
C VAL A 64 6.42 -8.87 -1.40
N LYS A 65 5.90 -8.21 -0.38
CA LYS A 65 4.68 -7.41 -0.50
C LYS A 65 4.78 -6.13 0.32
N HIS A 66 4.20 -5.09 -0.22
CA HIS A 66 4.03 -3.80 0.45
C HIS A 66 2.62 -3.69 0.99
N ILE A 67 2.48 -3.08 2.17
CA ILE A 67 1.18 -2.87 2.79
C ILE A 67 1.08 -1.44 3.31
N ASP A 68 -0.10 -0.88 3.16
CA ASP A 68 -0.45 0.42 3.74
C ASP A 68 -1.97 0.53 3.87
N GLU A 69 -2.49 1.49 4.61
CA GLU A 69 -3.90 1.74 4.74
C GLU A 69 -4.24 3.24 4.80
N THR A 70 -5.45 3.54 4.44
CA THR A 70 -6.00 4.90 4.56
C THR A 70 -7.43 4.86 5.09
N SER A 71 -7.87 5.94 5.74
CA SER A 71 -9.26 6.05 6.16
C SER A 71 -10.21 5.97 4.94
N TRP A 72 -11.35 5.31 5.11
CA TRP A 72 -12.41 5.21 4.12
C TRP A 72 -13.75 5.33 4.82
N ARG A 73 -14.62 6.22 4.38
CA ARG A 73 -15.95 6.34 4.98
C ARG A 73 -16.95 5.43 4.28
N ILE A 74 -17.75 4.73 5.07
CA ILE A 74 -18.90 3.97 4.60
C ILE A 74 -20.12 4.44 5.37
N ASP A 75 -21.09 5.02 4.69
CA ASP A 75 -22.29 5.59 5.32
C ASP A 75 -21.92 6.56 6.47
N GLY A 76 -20.99 7.47 6.20
CA GLY A 76 -20.48 8.43 7.20
C GLY A 76 -19.62 7.83 8.31
N LYS A 77 -19.54 6.50 8.46
CA LYS A 77 -18.77 5.81 9.52
C LYS A 77 -17.35 5.53 9.08
N ASN A 78 -16.41 5.62 10.03
CA ASN A 78 -15.01 5.34 9.77
C ASN A 78 -14.77 3.86 9.48
N ASN A 79 -14.11 3.60 8.38
CA ASN A 79 -13.57 2.33 7.95
C ASN A 79 -12.15 2.57 7.41
N TRP A 80 -11.48 1.52 6.97
CA TRP A 80 -10.11 1.55 6.47
C TRP A 80 -10.04 0.83 5.15
N LEU A 81 -9.41 1.48 4.16
CA LEU A 81 -9.04 0.88 2.89
C LEU A 81 -7.58 0.45 3.00
N TRP A 82 -7.35 -0.82 2.89
CA TRP A 82 -6.04 -1.47 2.88
C TRP A 82 -5.60 -1.71 1.45
N ILE A 83 -4.31 -1.57 1.20
CA ILE A 83 -3.66 -2.03 -0.02
C ILE A 83 -2.58 -3.06 0.32
N PHE A 84 -2.57 -4.13 -0.45
CA PHE A 84 -1.48 -5.08 -0.52
C PHE A 84 -0.97 -5.04 -1.95
N ILE A 85 0.31 -4.76 -2.16
CA ILE A 85 0.84 -4.52 -3.50
C ILE A 85 2.26 -5.06 -3.65
N ASN A 86 2.56 -5.59 -4.82
CA ASN A 86 3.90 -5.94 -5.25
C ASN A 86 4.19 -5.36 -6.64
N LYS A 87 5.16 -5.90 -7.39
CA LYS A 87 5.49 -5.43 -8.74
C LYS A 87 4.36 -5.70 -9.76
N GLU A 88 3.53 -6.71 -9.53
CA GLU A 88 2.58 -7.25 -10.52
C GLU A 88 1.10 -7.11 -10.09
N ILE A 89 0.83 -7.03 -8.80
CA ILE A 89 -0.52 -7.16 -8.25
C ILE A 89 -0.79 -6.01 -7.29
N ALA A 90 -1.97 -5.42 -7.41
CA ALA A 90 -2.55 -4.51 -6.43
C ALA A 90 -3.86 -5.11 -5.89
N LEU A 91 -3.95 -5.34 -4.60
CA LEU A 91 -5.12 -5.88 -3.93
C LEU A 91 -5.66 -4.85 -2.94
N TYR A 92 -6.87 -4.37 -3.15
CA TYR A 92 -7.56 -3.44 -2.24
C TYR A 92 -8.60 -4.18 -1.42
N VAL A 93 -8.64 -3.89 -0.12
CA VAL A 93 -9.60 -4.47 0.81
C VAL A 93 -10.13 -3.41 1.75
N VAL A 94 -11.43 -3.35 1.95
CA VAL A 94 -12.04 -2.45 2.94
C VAL A 94 -12.39 -3.21 4.21
N ASN A 95 -12.12 -2.60 5.37
CA ASN A 95 -12.44 -3.19 6.67
C ASN A 95 -12.80 -2.11 7.70
N LYS A 96 -13.64 -2.47 8.67
CA LYS A 96 -14.00 -1.58 9.78
C LYS A 96 -12.83 -1.30 10.72
N HIS A 97 -11.89 -2.23 10.84
CA HIS A 97 -10.81 -2.17 11.81
C HIS A 97 -9.47 -1.77 11.18
N ARG A 98 -8.68 -0.99 11.93
CA ARG A 98 -7.27 -0.70 11.71
C ARG A 98 -6.45 -1.53 12.70
N SER A 99 -6.26 -2.80 12.40
CA SER A 99 -5.53 -3.71 13.29
C SER A 99 -4.81 -4.81 12.51
N SER A 100 -3.80 -5.43 13.13
CA SER A 100 -3.04 -6.56 12.56
C SER A 100 -3.92 -7.77 12.19
N LYS A 101 -5.11 -7.89 12.78
CA LYS A 101 -6.07 -8.96 12.45
C LYS A 101 -6.56 -8.90 11.00
N VAL A 102 -6.63 -7.69 10.41
CA VAL A 102 -7.10 -7.53 9.02
C VAL A 102 -6.11 -8.12 8.03
N PRO A 103 -4.84 -7.67 7.97
CA PRO A 103 -3.88 -8.27 7.07
C PRO A 103 -3.57 -9.73 7.42
N MET A 104 -3.64 -10.14 8.69
CA MET A 104 -3.47 -11.54 9.07
C MET A 104 -4.54 -12.45 8.46
N LYS A 105 -5.79 -12.00 8.42
CA LYS A 105 -6.89 -12.74 7.77
C LYS A 105 -6.65 -12.92 6.26
N ILE A 106 -6.07 -11.91 5.61
CA ILE A 106 -5.85 -11.91 4.15
C ILE A 106 -4.61 -12.72 3.78
N LEU A 107 -3.51 -12.48 4.50
CA LEU A 107 -2.21 -13.06 4.17
C LEU A 107 -2.00 -14.44 4.84
N GLY A 108 -2.54 -14.66 6.03
CA GLY A 108 -2.27 -15.87 6.82
C GLY A 108 -0.82 -15.96 7.29
N ASN A 109 -0.31 -17.19 7.40
CA ASN A 109 1.11 -17.43 7.68
C ASN A 109 1.97 -16.96 6.51
N GLN A 110 3.08 -16.29 6.80
CA GLN A 110 3.96 -15.67 5.82
C GLN A 110 5.44 -16.03 6.05
N GLU A 111 5.67 -17.20 6.63
CA GLU A 111 7.03 -17.67 6.93
C GLU A 111 7.91 -17.64 5.67
N GLY A 112 9.11 -17.06 5.79
CA GLY A 112 10.03 -16.85 4.68
C GLY A 112 9.74 -15.66 3.77
N ASN A 113 8.55 -15.05 3.84
CA ASN A 113 8.20 -13.88 3.05
C ASN A 113 8.60 -12.57 3.75
N VAL A 114 8.60 -11.47 3.01
CA VAL A 114 8.94 -10.14 3.52
C VAL A 114 7.80 -9.15 3.31
N LEU A 115 7.48 -8.42 4.38
CA LEU A 115 6.53 -7.33 4.36
C LEU A 115 7.26 -5.99 4.42
N VAL A 116 6.98 -5.09 3.49
CA VAL A 116 7.47 -3.70 3.48
C VAL A 116 6.34 -2.78 3.95
N SER A 117 6.57 -2.02 5.01
CA SER A 117 5.56 -1.10 5.55
C SER A 117 6.18 0.08 6.29
N ASP A 118 5.34 0.97 6.81
CA ASP A 118 5.75 1.97 7.77
C ASP A 118 5.98 1.37 9.18
N GLY A 119 6.30 2.22 10.15
CA GLY A 119 6.56 1.83 11.54
C GLY A 119 5.31 1.64 12.41
N TYR A 120 4.12 1.51 11.84
CA TYR A 120 2.91 1.29 12.61
C TYR A 120 2.96 -0.06 13.36
N SER A 121 2.69 -0.04 14.66
CA SER A 121 2.86 -1.20 15.55
C SER A 121 2.07 -2.45 15.13
N ALA A 122 0.94 -2.27 14.45
CA ALA A 122 0.15 -3.38 13.93
C ALA A 122 0.93 -4.24 12.91
N TYR A 123 1.82 -3.64 12.11
CA TYR A 123 2.65 -4.36 11.15
C TYR A 123 3.76 -5.14 11.83
N THR A 124 4.38 -4.55 12.86
CA THR A 124 5.36 -5.29 13.68
C THR A 124 4.71 -6.51 14.35
N THR A 125 3.50 -6.34 14.89
CA THR A 125 2.71 -7.45 15.46
C THR A 125 2.36 -8.49 14.39
N LEU A 126 1.93 -8.04 13.22
CA LEU A 126 1.63 -8.93 12.09
C LEU A 126 2.85 -9.79 11.72
N CYS A 127 4.01 -9.16 11.52
CA CYS A 127 5.22 -9.89 11.10
C CYS A 127 5.66 -10.93 12.15
N LYS A 128 5.53 -10.60 13.45
CA LYS A 128 5.79 -11.58 14.51
C LYS A 128 4.85 -12.78 14.47
N VAL A 129 3.55 -12.55 14.34
CA VAL A 129 2.53 -13.61 14.35
C VAL A 129 2.57 -14.41 13.05
N ALA A 130 2.74 -13.76 11.90
CA ALA A 130 2.82 -14.40 10.59
C ALA A 130 4.21 -14.98 10.27
N LYS A 131 5.19 -14.82 11.17
CA LYS A 131 6.59 -15.27 11.02
C LYS A 131 7.26 -14.75 9.76
N CYS A 132 6.94 -13.51 9.33
CA CYS A 132 7.56 -12.92 8.15
C CYS A 132 8.67 -11.93 8.50
N GLY A 133 9.60 -11.73 7.54
CA GLY A 133 10.54 -10.63 7.59
C GLY A 133 9.81 -9.29 7.49
N HIS A 134 10.33 -8.27 8.15
CA HIS A 134 9.79 -6.91 8.07
C HIS A 134 10.87 -5.98 7.50
N GLN A 135 10.55 -5.19 6.49
CA GLN A 135 11.37 -4.07 6.04
C GLN A 135 10.65 -2.77 6.36
N LEU A 136 11.23 -1.98 7.24
CA LEU A 136 10.72 -0.65 7.58
C LEU A 136 11.05 0.38 6.49
N CYS A 137 10.11 1.25 6.21
CA CYS A 137 10.23 2.29 5.20
C CYS A 137 11.24 3.37 5.61
N TRP A 138 12.37 3.44 4.92
CA TRP A 138 13.39 4.45 5.15
C TRP A 138 12.92 5.89 4.88
N ALA A 139 11.97 6.08 3.95
CA ALA A 139 11.39 7.40 3.70
C ALA A 139 10.68 7.95 4.96
N HIS A 140 9.95 7.11 5.69
CA HIS A 140 9.31 7.49 6.96
C HIS A 140 10.33 7.75 8.06
N ILE A 141 11.36 6.92 8.17
CA ILE A 141 12.43 7.10 9.16
C ILE A 141 13.14 8.44 8.94
N LEU A 142 13.53 8.74 7.71
CA LEU A 142 14.21 9.99 7.38
C LEU A 142 13.30 11.21 7.53
N ARG A 143 12.01 11.09 7.22
CA ARG A 143 11.00 12.15 7.45
C ARG A 143 10.86 12.46 8.93
N ASN A 144 10.76 11.44 9.78
CA ASN A 144 10.69 11.60 11.23
C ASN A 144 11.97 12.23 11.80
N ALA A 145 13.14 11.77 11.33
CA ALA A 145 14.42 12.36 11.70
C ALA A 145 14.54 13.83 11.28
N LYS A 146 14.01 14.17 10.08
CA LYS A 146 13.99 15.55 9.60
C LYS A 146 13.12 16.44 10.48
N SER A 147 11.91 15.99 10.84
CA SER A 147 11.03 16.73 11.76
C SER A 147 11.70 16.97 13.12
N LEU A 148 12.41 15.96 13.67
CA LEU A 148 13.17 16.13 14.90
C LEU A 148 14.34 17.10 14.75
N ALA A 149 14.99 17.15 13.58
CA ALA A 149 16.08 18.07 13.30
C ALA A 149 15.62 19.52 13.15
N GLU A 150 14.38 19.74 12.74
CA GLU A 150 13.75 21.07 12.67
C GLU A 150 13.36 21.57 14.08
N GLU A 151 12.98 20.66 14.97
CA GLU A 151 12.52 21.00 16.34
C GLU A 151 13.69 21.04 17.35
N PHE A 152 14.72 20.14 17.21
CA PHE A 152 15.80 19.95 18.19
C PHE A 152 17.18 19.90 17.53
N HIS A 153 18.15 20.59 18.14
CA HIS A 153 19.54 20.56 17.65
C HIS A 153 20.13 19.14 17.60
N GLU A 154 19.84 18.31 18.59
CA GLU A 154 20.29 16.90 18.66
C GLU A 154 19.71 16.05 17.51
N GLY A 155 18.52 16.39 17.02
CA GLY A 155 17.90 15.76 15.87
C GLY A 155 18.71 15.92 14.58
N LYS A 156 19.44 17.03 14.42
CA LYS A 156 20.34 17.25 13.27
C LYS A 156 21.44 16.21 13.20
N TYR A 157 22.02 15.85 14.36
CA TYR A 157 23.04 14.80 14.43
C TYR A 157 22.45 13.44 13.97
N ILE A 158 21.30 13.06 14.52
CA ILE A 158 20.65 11.78 14.13
C ILE A 158 20.32 11.77 12.64
N LEU A 159 19.75 12.85 12.11
CA LEU A 159 19.41 12.95 10.68
C LEU A 159 20.66 12.76 9.79
N LEU A 160 21.77 13.42 10.11
CA LEU A 160 23.01 13.29 9.34
C LEU A 160 23.53 11.85 9.37
N ARG A 161 23.56 11.23 10.55
CA ARG A 161 24.00 9.84 10.70
C ARG A 161 23.10 8.85 9.97
N LEU A 162 21.77 9.03 10.04
CA LEU A 162 20.83 8.16 9.32
C LEU A 162 20.96 8.31 7.80
N LYS A 163 21.17 9.53 7.29
CA LYS A 163 21.41 9.73 5.86
C LYS A 163 22.67 9.00 5.39
N ASP A 164 23.76 9.10 6.18
CA ASP A 164 25.01 8.44 5.87
C ASP A 164 24.87 6.91 5.90
N ILE A 165 24.27 6.36 6.96
CA ILE A 165 23.96 4.92 7.07
C ILE A 165 23.11 4.42 5.90
N TYR A 166 22.06 5.16 5.55
CA TYR A 166 21.16 4.79 4.44
C TYR A 166 21.87 4.85 3.08
N ASN A 167 22.69 5.87 2.86
CA ASN A 167 23.47 5.97 1.62
C ASN A 167 24.49 4.85 1.49
N GLN A 168 25.15 4.48 2.57
CA GLN A 168 26.04 3.32 2.60
C GLN A 168 25.27 2.02 2.33
N ALA A 169 24.11 1.82 2.95
CA ALA A 169 23.28 0.64 2.68
C ALA A 169 22.86 0.54 1.20
N LYS A 170 22.56 1.68 0.56
CA LYS A 170 22.25 1.72 -0.89
C LYS A 170 23.46 1.46 -1.78
N SER A 171 24.66 1.88 -1.37
CA SER A 171 25.87 1.69 -2.18
C SER A 171 26.28 0.22 -2.34
N PHE A 172 25.73 -0.69 -1.53
CA PHE A 172 25.93 -2.13 -1.70
C PHE A 172 25.17 -2.73 -2.88
N ASP A 173 24.27 -1.98 -3.50
CA ASP A 173 23.50 -2.39 -4.68
C ASP A 173 22.86 -3.76 -4.51
N HIS A 174 22.19 -3.95 -3.37
CA HIS A 174 21.51 -5.18 -2.96
C HIS A 174 22.42 -6.42 -2.76
N LYS A 175 23.71 -6.23 -2.68
CA LYS A 175 24.74 -7.29 -2.53
C LYS A 175 25.45 -7.23 -1.18
N ALA A 176 24.85 -6.58 -0.18
CA ALA A 176 25.44 -6.50 1.15
C ALA A 176 25.64 -7.90 1.75
N THR A 177 26.83 -8.15 2.29
CA THR A 177 27.09 -9.32 3.11
C THR A 177 26.46 -9.20 4.49
N GLU A 178 26.31 -10.31 5.19
CA GLU A 178 25.82 -10.32 6.58
C GLU A 178 26.69 -9.41 7.48
N GLU A 179 28.01 -9.48 7.34
CA GLU A 179 28.94 -8.64 8.09
C GLU A 179 28.73 -7.14 7.82
N GLN A 180 28.49 -6.77 6.55
CA GLN A 180 28.18 -5.38 6.18
C GLN A 180 26.87 -4.91 6.80
N VAL A 181 25.84 -5.76 6.79
CA VAL A 181 24.55 -5.47 7.44
C VAL A 181 24.73 -5.31 8.95
N GLU A 182 25.46 -6.21 9.62
CA GLU A 182 25.77 -6.11 11.04
C GLU A 182 26.49 -4.81 11.40
N ARG A 183 27.45 -4.38 10.57
CA ARG A 183 28.15 -3.08 10.76
C ARG A 183 27.16 -1.91 10.71
N LEU A 184 26.20 -1.93 9.78
CA LEU A 184 25.14 -0.91 9.74
C LEU A 184 24.25 -0.94 10.98
N GLN A 185 23.88 -2.14 11.45
CA GLN A 185 23.10 -2.32 12.67
C GLN A 185 23.84 -1.80 13.91
N LYS A 186 25.14 -2.09 14.04
CA LYS A 186 25.99 -1.54 15.11
C LYS A 186 26.02 0.00 15.09
N ARG A 187 26.02 0.62 13.90
CA ARG A 187 25.93 2.07 13.77
C ARG A 187 24.57 2.63 14.22
N ILE A 188 23.47 1.93 13.94
CA ILE A 188 22.15 2.29 14.46
C ILE A 188 22.12 2.17 15.99
N ASN A 189 22.67 1.07 16.54
CA ASN A 189 22.73 0.85 17.99
C ASN A 189 23.53 1.95 18.69
N PHE A 190 24.63 2.38 18.10
CA PHE A 190 25.43 3.49 18.64
C PHE A 190 24.62 4.79 18.77
N LEU A 191 23.63 5.04 17.91
CA LEU A 191 22.75 6.21 18.08
C LEU A 191 21.90 6.10 19.35
N ALA A 192 21.48 4.89 19.75
CA ALA A 192 20.66 4.68 20.92
C ALA A 192 21.45 4.66 22.25
N THR A 193 22.79 4.49 22.20
CA THR A 193 23.64 4.53 23.40
C THR A 193 23.97 5.95 23.86
N LYS A 194 23.73 6.95 23.01
CA LYS A 194 23.93 8.35 23.36
C LYS A 194 22.84 8.85 24.30
N MET A 195 23.19 9.70 25.21
CA MET A 195 22.24 10.43 26.04
C MET A 195 21.75 11.67 25.26
N TYR A 196 20.45 11.76 25.08
CA TYR A 196 19.80 12.91 24.48
C TYR A 196 19.01 13.67 25.54
N LYS A 197 19.13 15.00 25.56
CA LYS A 197 18.39 15.86 26.49
C LYS A 197 16.89 15.81 26.24
N HIS A 198 16.49 15.77 24.95
CA HIS A 198 15.09 15.75 24.56
C HIS A 198 14.54 14.33 24.47
N THR A 199 13.51 14.05 25.28
CA THR A 199 12.85 12.73 25.34
C THR A 199 12.34 12.24 23.99
N LYS A 200 11.87 13.12 23.08
CA LYS A 200 11.42 12.72 21.74
C LYS A 200 12.58 12.16 20.91
N VAL A 201 13.75 12.80 20.98
CA VAL A 201 14.96 12.38 20.25
C VAL A 201 15.47 11.04 20.81
N ASP A 202 15.52 10.91 22.13
CA ASP A 202 15.92 9.68 22.83
C ASP A 202 14.99 8.50 22.48
N LYS A 203 13.66 8.72 22.55
CA LYS A 203 12.67 7.69 22.17
C LYS A 203 12.81 7.27 20.72
N PHE A 204 13.08 8.19 19.82
CA PHE A 204 13.29 7.89 18.41
C PHE A 204 14.54 7.03 18.19
N ALA A 205 15.69 7.41 18.75
CA ALA A 205 16.94 6.66 18.68
C ALA A 205 16.76 5.23 19.24
N LYS A 206 16.12 5.08 20.42
CA LYS A 206 15.80 3.79 21.01
C LYS A 206 14.83 2.96 20.18
N SER A 207 13.91 3.61 19.45
CA SER A 207 13.01 2.90 18.54
C SER A 207 13.73 2.32 17.33
N LEU A 208 14.72 3.04 16.79
CA LEU A 208 15.57 2.54 15.70
C LEU A 208 16.36 1.30 16.13
N CYS A 209 16.97 1.35 17.32
CA CYS A 209 17.71 0.22 17.88
C CYS A 209 16.82 -1.03 18.02
N ARG A 210 15.61 -0.89 18.59
CA ARG A 210 14.67 -2.03 18.72
C ARG A 210 14.25 -2.63 17.39
N ASN A 211 14.32 -1.87 16.31
CA ASN A 211 13.91 -2.29 14.99
C ASN A 211 15.07 -2.47 14.00
N GLN A 212 16.31 -2.52 14.47
CA GLN A 212 17.50 -2.53 13.62
C GLN A 212 17.50 -3.67 12.58
N GLU A 213 16.99 -4.85 12.94
CA GLU A 213 16.89 -6.02 12.06
C GLU A 213 15.93 -5.79 10.88
N ASN A 214 15.02 -4.82 11.03
CA ASN A 214 14.00 -4.50 10.04
C ASN A 214 14.41 -3.34 9.11
N LEU A 215 15.66 -2.85 9.20
CA LEU A 215 16.11 -1.67 8.46
C LEU A 215 16.84 -1.99 7.16
N PHE A 216 17.47 -3.16 7.04
CA PHE A 216 18.50 -3.39 6.02
C PHE A 216 18.27 -4.60 5.11
N ARG A 217 17.08 -5.22 5.14
CA ARG A 217 16.79 -6.37 4.25
C ARG A 217 16.93 -6.04 2.77
N PHE A 218 16.62 -4.79 2.40
CA PHE A 218 16.79 -4.30 1.03
C PHE A 218 18.26 -4.25 0.56
N ALA A 219 19.20 -4.14 1.49
CA ALA A 219 20.62 -4.03 1.14
C ALA A 219 21.19 -5.35 0.60
N SER A 220 20.58 -6.48 0.95
CA SER A 220 21.01 -7.84 0.55
C SER A 220 20.03 -8.52 -0.43
N ASN A 221 18.91 -7.88 -0.78
CA ASN A 221 17.92 -8.51 -1.65
C ASN A 221 17.28 -7.47 -2.60
N PRO A 222 17.47 -7.60 -3.93
CA PRO A 222 16.98 -6.66 -4.94
C PRO A 222 15.45 -6.63 -5.07
N GLU A 223 14.75 -7.65 -4.58
CA GLU A 223 13.29 -7.68 -4.59
C GLU A 223 12.68 -6.81 -3.48
N ILE A 224 13.45 -6.46 -2.45
CA ILE A 224 12.99 -5.68 -1.32
C ILE A 224 13.31 -4.21 -1.53
N GLU A 225 12.31 -3.38 -1.67
CA GLU A 225 12.48 -1.92 -1.74
C GLU A 225 12.81 -1.35 -0.35
N SER A 226 13.70 -0.37 -0.29
CA SER A 226 14.03 0.33 0.97
C SER A 226 12.90 1.22 1.49
N THR A 227 11.88 1.49 0.66
CA THR A 227 10.76 2.38 0.99
C THR A 227 9.41 1.73 0.70
N ASN A 228 8.36 2.20 1.35
CA ASN A 228 6.98 1.77 1.09
C ASN A 228 6.27 2.64 0.03
N ASN A 229 7.02 3.36 -0.80
CA ASN A 229 6.47 4.27 -1.80
C ASN A 229 5.53 3.57 -2.80
N ARG A 230 5.72 2.26 -3.02
CA ARG A 230 4.84 1.46 -3.88
C ARG A 230 3.41 1.43 -3.33
N ALA A 231 3.23 1.11 -2.05
CA ALA A 231 1.91 1.11 -1.42
C ALA A 231 1.33 2.53 -1.29
N GLU A 232 2.17 3.52 -0.94
CA GLU A 232 1.73 4.93 -0.89
C GLU A 232 1.20 5.40 -2.26
N ARG A 233 1.89 5.08 -3.35
CA ARG A 233 1.44 5.42 -4.72
C ARG A 233 0.15 4.68 -5.09
N GLY A 234 0.05 3.39 -4.74
CA GLY A 234 -1.15 2.59 -4.96
C GLY A 234 -2.37 3.18 -4.23
N LEU A 235 -2.22 3.58 -2.96
CA LEU A 235 -3.29 4.24 -2.22
C LEU A 235 -3.68 5.60 -2.77
N ARG A 236 -2.75 6.34 -3.38
CA ARG A 236 -3.01 7.70 -3.88
C ARG A 236 -4.20 7.75 -4.84
N HIS A 237 -4.36 6.74 -5.68
CA HIS A 237 -5.50 6.63 -6.60
C HIS A 237 -6.83 6.55 -5.83
N ALA A 238 -6.92 5.63 -4.87
CA ALA A 238 -8.10 5.47 -4.03
C ALA A 238 -8.38 6.70 -3.14
N VAL A 239 -7.33 7.37 -2.63
CA VAL A 239 -7.46 8.61 -1.87
C VAL A 239 -8.11 9.72 -2.70
N VAL A 240 -7.79 9.83 -4.00
CA VAL A 240 -8.46 10.82 -4.88
C VAL A 240 -9.93 10.46 -5.08
N ILE A 241 -10.25 9.17 -5.33
CA ILE A 241 -11.65 8.73 -5.41
C ILE A 241 -12.41 9.11 -4.13
N ARG A 242 -11.82 8.82 -2.95
CA ARG A 242 -12.42 9.21 -1.66
C ARG A 242 -12.67 10.71 -1.54
N LYS A 243 -11.73 11.55 -1.97
CA LYS A 243 -11.89 13.02 -1.91
C LYS A 243 -13.01 13.51 -2.81
N ILE A 244 -13.27 12.85 -3.93
CA ILE A 244 -14.34 13.20 -4.87
C ILE A 244 -15.70 12.67 -4.40
N SER A 245 -15.75 11.44 -3.87
CA SER A 245 -17.01 10.74 -3.51
C SER A 245 -17.36 10.79 -2.03
N ASN A 246 -16.46 11.31 -1.17
CA ASN A 246 -16.54 11.23 0.29
C ASN A 246 -16.60 9.78 0.84
N GLY A 247 -16.12 8.80 0.06
CA GLY A 247 -16.15 7.38 0.39
C GLY A 247 -17.27 6.62 -0.31
N SER A 248 -17.84 5.64 0.37
CA SER A 248 -18.93 4.80 -0.14
C SER A 248 -20.19 4.96 0.70
N ARG A 249 -21.36 4.86 0.05
CA ARG A 249 -22.66 4.94 0.77
C ARG A 249 -23.07 3.60 1.41
N SER A 250 -22.50 2.49 0.97
CA SER A 250 -22.78 1.16 1.51
C SER A 250 -21.51 0.31 1.57
N LYS A 251 -21.54 -0.74 2.38
CA LYS A 251 -20.47 -1.74 2.46
C LYS A 251 -20.28 -2.43 1.10
N ASN A 252 -21.38 -2.83 0.45
CA ASN A 252 -21.34 -3.44 -0.88
C ASN A 252 -20.67 -2.51 -1.91
N GLY A 253 -21.01 -1.22 -1.92
CA GLY A 253 -20.37 -0.23 -2.80
C GLY A 253 -18.87 -0.08 -2.56
N ALA A 254 -18.40 -0.18 -1.29
CA ALA A 254 -16.99 -0.18 -0.97
C ALA A 254 -16.28 -1.45 -1.47
N GLU A 255 -16.88 -2.63 -1.30
CA GLU A 255 -16.37 -3.92 -1.78
C GLU A 255 -16.31 -3.97 -3.31
N ILE A 256 -17.34 -3.47 -4.02
CA ILE A 256 -17.35 -3.30 -5.48
C ILE A 256 -16.17 -2.44 -5.92
N THR A 257 -15.95 -1.30 -5.26
CA THR A 257 -14.83 -0.41 -5.54
C THR A 257 -13.48 -1.11 -5.36
N CYS A 258 -13.30 -1.83 -4.25
CA CYS A 258 -12.07 -2.58 -3.98
C CYS A 258 -11.78 -3.64 -5.06
N LYS A 259 -12.77 -4.46 -5.40
CA LYS A 259 -12.63 -5.52 -6.41
C LYS A 259 -12.23 -4.95 -7.78
N LEU A 260 -12.98 -3.97 -8.25
CA LEU A 260 -12.73 -3.37 -9.57
C LEU A 260 -11.40 -2.60 -9.61
N LEU A 261 -11.04 -1.87 -8.54
CA LEU A 261 -9.73 -1.24 -8.44
C LEU A 261 -8.60 -2.26 -8.43
N SER A 262 -8.76 -3.38 -7.72
CA SER A 262 -7.72 -4.41 -7.68
C SER A 262 -7.43 -4.97 -9.07
N VAL A 263 -8.46 -5.30 -9.83
CA VAL A 263 -8.28 -5.80 -11.21
C VAL A 263 -7.68 -4.71 -12.11
N MET A 264 -8.22 -3.49 -12.06
CA MET A 264 -7.81 -2.39 -12.92
C MET A 264 -6.37 -1.93 -12.66
N GLU A 265 -5.97 -1.77 -11.39
CA GLU A 265 -4.63 -1.36 -11.03
C GLU A 265 -3.61 -2.48 -11.25
N THR A 266 -4.02 -3.75 -11.11
CA THR A 266 -3.19 -4.90 -11.49
C THR A 266 -2.88 -4.89 -12.99
N MET A 267 -3.87 -4.62 -13.86
CA MET A 267 -3.63 -4.49 -15.30
C MET A 267 -2.59 -3.39 -15.61
N LYS A 268 -2.68 -2.25 -14.92
CA LYS A 268 -1.70 -1.16 -15.08
C LYS A 268 -0.29 -1.54 -14.62
N LEU A 269 -0.17 -2.29 -13.51
CA LEU A 269 1.14 -2.78 -13.04
C LEU A 269 1.78 -3.75 -14.04
N GLN A 270 0.97 -4.42 -14.84
CA GLN A 270 1.39 -5.36 -15.88
C GLN A 270 1.51 -4.70 -17.26
N ASP A 271 1.56 -3.37 -17.33
CA ASP A 271 1.61 -2.57 -18.58
C ASP A 271 0.48 -2.90 -19.58
N GLN A 272 -0.66 -3.37 -19.08
CA GLN A 272 -1.84 -3.66 -19.89
C GLN A 272 -2.82 -2.48 -19.89
N ASN A 273 -3.48 -2.25 -21.02
CA ASN A 273 -4.60 -1.32 -21.05
C ASN A 273 -5.74 -1.88 -20.19
N PRO A 274 -6.20 -1.14 -19.13
CA PRO A 274 -7.17 -1.66 -18.18
C PRO A 274 -8.49 -2.12 -18.82
N VAL A 275 -9.00 -1.38 -19.82
CA VAL A 275 -10.28 -1.71 -20.46
C VAL A 275 -10.16 -2.96 -21.31
N THR A 276 -9.09 -3.04 -22.14
CA THR A 276 -8.85 -4.21 -22.99
C THR A 276 -8.47 -5.43 -22.15
N GLY A 277 -7.59 -5.26 -21.16
CA GLY A 277 -7.20 -6.35 -20.24
C GLY A 277 -8.39 -6.93 -19.49
N MET A 278 -9.25 -6.10 -18.91
CA MET A 278 -10.46 -6.54 -18.26
C MET A 278 -11.44 -7.24 -19.24
N MET A 279 -11.51 -6.78 -20.49
CA MET A 279 -12.34 -7.44 -21.50
C MET A 279 -11.83 -8.84 -21.83
N ASN A 280 -10.51 -9.01 -22.01
CA ASN A 280 -9.91 -10.31 -22.27
C ASN A 280 -10.15 -11.30 -21.10
N LEU A 281 -10.04 -10.83 -19.86
CA LEU A 281 -10.37 -11.66 -18.69
C LEU A 281 -11.80 -12.19 -18.72
N LEU A 282 -12.78 -11.34 -19.08
CA LEU A 282 -14.20 -11.76 -19.16
C LEU A 282 -14.47 -12.75 -20.29
N GLN A 283 -13.69 -12.71 -21.37
CA GLN A 283 -13.82 -13.65 -22.51
C GLN A 283 -13.23 -15.02 -22.18
N ASN A 284 -12.16 -15.05 -21.39
CA ASN A 284 -11.45 -16.29 -21.02
C ASN A 284 -12.10 -17.02 -19.83
N THR A 285 -13.19 -16.51 -19.27
CA THR A 285 -13.91 -17.11 -18.13
C THR A 285 -15.09 -17.98 -18.56
N LYS A 286 -15.20 -18.32 -19.88
CA LYS A 286 -16.21 -19.22 -20.43
C LYS A 286 -15.73 -20.67 -20.40
#